data_2104c52f66e78c9594621863c6a5b8d8
#
_entry.id   2104c52f66e78c9594621863c6a5b8d8
#
_cell.length_a   1.000
_cell.length_b   1.000
_cell.length_c   1.000
_cell.angle_alpha   90.00
_cell.angle_beta   90.00
_cell.angle_gamma   90.00
#
_symmetry.space_group_name_H-M   'P 1'
#
loop_
_entity.id
_entity.type
_entity.pdbx_description
1 polymer ?
#
loop_
_entity_poly.entity_id
_entity_poly.type
_entity_poly.pdbx_seq_one_letter_code
_entity_poly.pdbx_strand_id
1 'polypeptide(L)'
;MTLKLYCFGESGNAYKAALTLELSGLPWEAVYVDFFGGEARSDAFKSNVNAMGEVPALIDTDHDYTITQSGAIQDYIVHLSQKLTGDSPETRREVLRWVLWDNHKLSSVAGPTRFLMNFLPEEKRNADVIAFMTARLLGALKIMETQLADTPYLTGDALTI
;
A
#
# COMPACT_ATOMS: atom_id res chain seq x y z
N MET A 1 -15.77 -13.21 -11.28
CA MET A 1 -15.20 -12.46 -10.14
C MET A 1 -14.58 -11.21 -10.70
N THR A 2 -15.02 -10.03 -10.24
CA THR A 2 -14.44 -8.76 -10.67
C THR A 2 -14.08 -7.97 -9.42
N LEU A 3 -12.77 -7.77 -9.25
CA LEU A 3 -12.23 -6.95 -8.18
C LEU A 3 -12.10 -5.50 -8.66
N LYS A 4 -12.63 -4.55 -7.90
CA LYS A 4 -12.56 -3.12 -8.21
C LYS A 4 -11.64 -2.42 -7.22
N LEU A 5 -10.52 -1.90 -7.71
CA LEU A 5 -9.57 -1.15 -6.88
C LEU A 5 -9.79 0.35 -7.06
N TYR A 6 -10.34 0.99 -6.04
CA TYR A 6 -10.46 2.45 -5.95
C TYR A 6 -9.09 3.04 -5.60
N CYS A 7 -8.53 3.83 -6.50
CA CYS A 7 -7.13 4.25 -6.41
C CYS A 7 -6.85 5.54 -7.20
N PHE A 8 -5.64 6.09 -7.01
CA PHE A 8 -5.09 7.13 -7.89
C PHE A 8 -3.59 6.87 -8.10
N GLY A 9 -3.05 7.30 -9.23
CA GLY A 9 -1.72 6.90 -9.72
C GLY A 9 -0.54 7.27 -8.81
N GLU A 10 -0.66 8.38 -8.07
CA GLU A 10 0.41 8.86 -7.19
C GLU A 10 0.46 8.16 -5.82
N SER A 11 -0.52 7.31 -5.52
CA SER A 11 -0.58 6.61 -4.24
C SER A 11 0.34 5.37 -4.21
N GLY A 12 1.39 5.41 -3.39
CA GLY A 12 2.23 4.23 -3.16
C GLY A 12 1.46 3.05 -2.54
N ASN A 13 0.48 3.33 -1.68
CA ASN A 13 -0.37 2.28 -1.10
C ASN A 13 -1.31 1.64 -2.15
N ALA A 14 -1.86 2.45 -3.07
CA ALA A 14 -2.65 1.91 -4.18
C ALA A 14 -1.77 1.11 -5.15
N TYR A 15 -0.54 1.57 -5.40
CA TYR A 15 0.42 0.84 -6.23
C TYR A 15 0.72 -0.56 -5.68
N LYS A 16 0.93 -0.71 -4.36
CA LYS A 16 1.14 -2.02 -3.73
C LYS A 16 -0.03 -2.98 -4.01
N ALA A 17 -1.27 -2.52 -3.82
CA ALA A 17 -2.47 -3.31 -4.08
C ALA A 17 -2.59 -3.68 -5.56
N ALA A 18 -2.39 -2.72 -6.47
CA ALA A 18 -2.43 -2.95 -7.92
C ALA A 18 -1.37 -3.95 -8.38
N LEU A 19 -0.13 -3.80 -7.90
CA LEU A 19 0.97 -4.72 -8.21
C LEU A 19 0.66 -6.15 -7.72
N THR A 20 0.09 -6.29 -6.53
CA THR A 20 -0.32 -7.61 -6.00
C THR A 20 -1.42 -8.23 -6.85
N LEU A 21 -2.41 -7.46 -7.31
CA LEU A 21 -3.44 -7.91 -8.25
C LEU A 21 -2.85 -8.40 -9.57
N GLU A 22 -1.95 -7.62 -10.18
CA GLU A 22 -1.28 -8.02 -11.43
C GLU A 22 -0.48 -9.33 -11.25
N LEU A 23 0.34 -9.42 -10.22
CA LEU A 23 1.16 -10.61 -9.96
C LEU A 23 0.32 -11.84 -9.59
N SER A 24 -0.84 -11.63 -8.98
CA SER A 24 -1.78 -12.70 -8.65
C SER A 24 -2.44 -13.31 -9.89
N GLY A 25 -2.61 -12.51 -10.95
CA GLY A 25 -3.33 -12.88 -12.17
C GLY A 25 -4.86 -12.94 -11.98
N LEU A 26 -5.40 -12.39 -10.90
CA LEU A 26 -6.84 -12.26 -10.71
C LEU A 26 -7.38 -11.15 -11.64
N PRO A 27 -8.57 -11.29 -12.21
CA PRO A 27 -9.19 -10.23 -13.01
C PRO A 27 -9.61 -9.06 -12.09
N TRP A 28 -9.22 -7.86 -12.48
CA TRP A 28 -9.53 -6.65 -11.73
C TRP A 28 -9.66 -5.42 -12.63
N GLU A 29 -10.28 -4.37 -12.11
CA GLU A 29 -10.34 -3.05 -12.75
C GLU A 29 -9.93 -1.94 -11.79
N ALA A 30 -9.23 -0.93 -12.30
CA ALA A 30 -8.92 0.28 -11.56
C ALA A 30 -10.11 1.26 -11.66
N VAL A 31 -10.55 1.77 -10.51
CA VAL A 31 -11.53 2.85 -10.42
C VAL A 31 -10.79 4.10 -9.93
N TYR A 32 -10.68 5.09 -10.82
CA TYR A 32 -9.99 6.33 -10.48
C TYR A 32 -10.75 7.11 -9.42
N VAL A 33 -10.01 7.66 -8.46
CA VAL A 33 -10.51 8.55 -7.42
C VAL A 33 -9.76 9.88 -7.52
N ASP A 34 -10.48 10.99 -7.68
CA ASP A 34 -9.89 12.33 -7.64
C ASP A 34 -9.50 12.72 -6.21
N PHE A 35 -8.39 12.14 -5.76
CA PHE A 35 -7.88 12.31 -4.40
C PHE A 35 -7.53 13.77 -4.10
N PHE A 36 -6.88 14.46 -5.03
CA PHE A 36 -6.48 15.85 -4.84
C PHE A 36 -7.66 16.82 -4.93
N GLY A 37 -8.68 16.51 -5.74
CA GLY A 37 -9.96 17.22 -5.74
C GLY A 37 -10.85 16.94 -4.53
N GLY A 38 -10.45 15.98 -3.69
CA GLY A 38 -11.12 15.71 -2.42
C GLY A 38 -12.21 14.65 -2.47
N GLU A 39 -12.36 13.94 -3.58
CA GLU A 39 -13.41 12.92 -3.75
C GLU A 39 -13.42 11.90 -2.61
N ALA A 40 -12.24 11.38 -2.20
CA ALA A 40 -12.13 10.43 -1.11
C ALA A 40 -12.70 10.93 0.22
N ARG A 41 -12.74 12.25 0.42
CA ARG A 41 -13.27 12.88 1.64
C ARG A 41 -14.75 13.27 1.55
N SER A 42 -15.38 13.11 0.38
CA SER A 42 -16.80 13.38 0.18
C SER A 42 -17.68 12.42 0.98
N ASP A 43 -18.89 12.88 1.35
CA ASP A 43 -19.87 12.05 2.05
C ASP A 43 -20.30 10.86 1.18
N ALA A 44 -20.39 11.05 -0.13
CA ALA A 44 -20.73 9.99 -1.08
C ALA A 44 -19.68 8.88 -1.09
N PHE A 45 -18.39 9.22 -1.16
CA PHE A 45 -17.31 8.23 -1.12
C PHE A 45 -17.27 7.50 0.23
N LYS A 46 -17.37 8.25 1.33
CA LYS A 46 -17.37 7.66 2.67
C LYS A 46 -18.53 6.71 2.92
N SER A 47 -19.70 7.01 2.39
CA SER A 47 -20.88 6.17 2.57
C SER A 47 -20.88 4.93 1.68
N ASN A 48 -20.29 5.01 0.47
CA ASN A 48 -20.44 3.97 -0.54
C ASN A 48 -19.16 3.14 -0.77
N VAL A 49 -17.98 3.65 -0.38
CA VAL A 49 -16.70 3.02 -0.67
C VAL A 49 -15.88 2.77 0.59
N ASN A 50 -15.52 3.84 1.30
CA ASN A 50 -14.65 3.72 2.48
C ASN A 50 -14.92 4.83 3.50
N ALA A 51 -15.52 4.47 4.61
CA ALA A 51 -15.87 5.39 5.69
C ALA A 51 -14.66 6.18 6.25
N MET A 52 -13.44 5.67 6.10
CA MET A 52 -12.21 6.36 6.50
C MET A 52 -11.83 7.51 5.56
N GLY A 53 -12.44 7.60 4.36
CA GLY A 53 -12.11 8.63 3.38
C GLY A 53 -10.71 8.50 2.79
N GLU A 54 -10.25 7.27 2.63
CA GLU A 54 -8.90 6.92 2.18
C GLU A 54 -8.93 5.97 0.99
N VAL A 55 -7.86 5.95 0.22
CA VAL A 55 -7.55 4.98 -0.84
C VAL A 55 -6.19 4.33 -0.57
N PRO A 56 -5.96 3.07 -0.99
CA PRO A 56 -6.86 2.22 -1.77
C PRO A 56 -8.03 1.63 -0.98
N ALA A 57 -9.10 1.31 -1.70
CA ALA A 57 -10.15 0.42 -1.25
C ALA A 57 -10.41 -0.63 -2.34
N LEU A 58 -10.53 -1.88 -1.96
CA LEU A 58 -10.86 -2.98 -2.87
C LEU A 58 -12.30 -3.44 -2.63
N ILE A 59 -13.10 -3.53 -3.68
CA ILE A 59 -14.44 -4.10 -3.63
C ILE A 59 -14.44 -5.42 -4.40
N ASP A 60 -14.75 -6.50 -3.73
CA ASP A 60 -15.08 -7.77 -4.35
C ASP A 60 -16.59 -7.82 -4.60
N THR A 61 -16.97 -7.67 -5.88
CA THR A 61 -18.38 -7.57 -6.27
C THR A 61 -19.14 -8.88 -6.16
N ASP A 62 -18.44 -10.02 -6.16
CA ASP A 62 -19.10 -11.33 -6.08
C ASP A 62 -19.42 -11.71 -4.64
N HIS A 63 -18.66 -11.21 -3.68
CA HIS A 63 -18.85 -11.50 -2.26
C HIS A 63 -19.45 -10.32 -1.49
N ASP A 64 -19.79 -9.21 -2.18
CA ASP A 64 -20.25 -7.97 -1.55
C ASP A 64 -19.36 -7.56 -0.37
N TYR A 65 -18.03 -7.58 -0.61
CA TYR A 65 -17.02 -7.36 0.42
C TYR A 65 -16.09 -6.21 0.06
N THR A 66 -16.02 -5.23 0.96
CA THR A 66 -15.12 -4.08 0.82
C THR A 66 -13.96 -4.20 1.82
N ILE A 67 -12.74 -4.09 1.31
CA ILE A 67 -11.51 -4.15 2.10
C ILE A 67 -10.77 -2.82 1.94
N THR A 68 -10.28 -2.29 3.04
CA THR A 68 -9.45 -1.08 3.10
C THR A 68 -8.11 -1.41 3.75
N GLN A 69 -7.15 -0.48 3.70
CA GLN A 69 -5.76 -0.67 4.11
C GLN A 69 -4.97 -1.60 3.18
N SER A 70 -3.91 -1.07 2.56
CA SER A 70 -3.16 -1.78 1.52
C SER A 70 -2.66 -3.16 1.93
N GLY A 71 -2.17 -3.31 3.17
CA GLY A 71 -1.73 -4.62 3.68
C GLY A 71 -2.86 -5.64 3.81
N ALA A 72 -4.05 -5.23 4.25
CA ALA A 72 -5.23 -6.10 4.32
C ALA A 72 -5.75 -6.46 2.91
N ILE A 73 -5.68 -5.51 1.98
CA ILE A 73 -6.02 -5.76 0.57
C ILE A 73 -5.06 -6.80 -0.04
N GLN A 74 -3.76 -6.65 0.20
CA GLN A 74 -2.76 -7.60 -0.26
C GLN A 74 -3.01 -9.01 0.31
N ASP A 75 -3.25 -9.12 1.62
CA ASP A 75 -3.56 -10.39 2.28
C ASP A 75 -4.80 -11.07 1.67
N TYR A 76 -5.87 -10.30 1.40
CA TYR A 76 -7.07 -10.80 0.75
C TYR A 76 -6.80 -11.33 -0.66
N ILE A 77 -6.03 -10.59 -1.47
CA ILE A 77 -5.63 -11.01 -2.82
C ILE A 77 -4.83 -12.31 -2.77
N VAL A 78 -3.90 -12.42 -1.82
CA VAL A 78 -3.11 -13.64 -1.58
C VAL A 78 -4.01 -14.81 -1.18
N HIS A 79 -5.00 -14.56 -0.30
CA HIS A 79 -5.98 -15.58 0.07
C HIS A 79 -6.78 -16.11 -1.13
N LEU A 80 -7.27 -15.22 -2.01
CA LEU A 80 -8.02 -15.61 -3.19
C LEU A 80 -7.16 -16.34 -4.24
N SER A 81 -5.97 -15.85 -4.49
CA SER A 81 -5.08 -16.35 -5.55
C SER A 81 -4.27 -17.57 -5.13
N GLN A 82 -4.03 -17.75 -3.85
CA GLN A 82 -3.08 -18.71 -3.27
C GLN A 82 -1.64 -18.52 -3.81
N LYS A 83 -1.32 -17.30 -4.28
CA LYS A 83 0.02 -16.90 -4.75
C LYS A 83 0.61 -15.85 -3.81
N LEU A 84 1.91 -15.64 -3.88
CA LEU A 84 2.64 -14.61 -3.10
C LEU A 84 2.50 -14.79 -1.57
N THR A 85 2.17 -15.99 -1.14
CA THR A 85 2.07 -16.37 0.27
C THR A 85 3.36 -17.06 0.74
N GLY A 86 3.60 -17.06 2.02
CA GLY A 86 4.69 -17.86 2.58
C GLY A 86 4.34 -19.35 2.58
N ASP A 87 5.34 -20.20 2.34
CA ASP A 87 5.19 -21.66 2.22
C ASP A 87 4.97 -22.36 3.57
N SER A 88 5.26 -21.68 4.67
CA SER A 88 5.12 -22.21 6.04
C SER A 88 4.44 -21.19 6.95
N PRO A 89 3.95 -21.62 8.11
CA PRO A 89 3.45 -20.70 9.14
C PRO A 89 4.51 -19.68 9.59
N GLU A 90 5.78 -20.05 9.58
CA GLU A 90 6.93 -19.20 9.92
C GLU A 90 7.10 -18.10 8.88
N THR A 91 7.16 -18.45 7.59
CA THR A 91 7.27 -17.49 6.48
C THR A 91 6.07 -16.55 6.44
N ARG A 92 4.86 -17.05 6.69
CA ARG A 92 3.66 -16.19 6.77
C ARG A 92 3.74 -15.16 7.90
N ARG A 93 4.33 -15.51 9.04
CA ARG A 93 4.58 -14.55 10.13
C ARG A 93 5.63 -13.52 9.74
N GLU A 94 6.66 -13.91 8.98
CA GLU A 94 7.63 -12.96 8.43
C GLU A 94 6.99 -12.00 7.43
N VAL A 95 6.14 -12.48 6.53
CA VAL A 95 5.34 -11.64 5.63
C VAL A 95 4.53 -10.62 6.44
N LEU A 96 3.76 -11.08 7.43
CA LEU A 96 2.98 -10.19 8.29
C LEU A 96 3.87 -9.18 9.04
N ARG A 97 5.02 -9.60 9.53
CA ARG A 97 6.00 -8.72 10.20
C ARG A 97 6.45 -7.60 9.26
N TRP A 98 6.77 -7.91 8.00
CA TRP A 98 7.22 -6.92 7.03
C TRP A 98 6.08 -6.01 6.56
N VAL A 99 4.87 -6.51 6.37
CA VAL A 99 3.68 -5.71 6.06
C VAL A 99 3.38 -4.70 7.18
N LEU A 100 3.42 -5.13 8.43
CA LEU A 100 3.23 -4.24 9.59
C LEU A 100 4.37 -3.23 9.73
N TRP A 101 5.60 -3.67 9.48
CA TRP A 101 6.77 -2.80 9.51
C TRP A 101 6.69 -1.74 8.39
N ASP A 102 6.35 -2.13 7.15
CA ASP A 102 6.13 -1.19 6.06
C ASP A 102 5.11 -0.12 6.45
N ASN A 103 3.95 -0.56 6.92
CA ASN A 103 2.87 0.34 7.28
C ASN A 103 3.28 1.36 8.36
N HIS A 104 4.07 0.92 9.35
CA HIS A 104 4.50 1.76 10.46
C HIS A 104 5.78 2.57 10.19
N LYS A 105 6.75 2.03 9.45
CA LYS A 105 8.10 2.61 9.32
C LYS A 105 8.39 3.19 7.94
N LEU A 106 7.96 2.53 6.86
CA LEU A 106 8.27 2.96 5.50
C LEU A 106 7.13 3.79 4.91
N SER A 107 5.97 3.21 4.71
CA SER A 107 4.85 3.88 4.02
C SER A 107 4.32 5.09 4.79
N SER A 108 4.26 5.02 6.13
CA SER A 108 3.85 6.15 6.98
C SER A 108 4.79 7.36 6.90
N VAL A 109 6.00 7.17 6.40
CA VAL A 109 7.01 8.23 6.22
C VAL A 109 7.16 8.60 4.76
N ALA A 110 7.25 7.63 3.85
CA ALA A 110 7.47 7.85 2.42
C ALA A 110 6.37 8.68 1.77
N GLY A 111 5.10 8.35 2.05
CA GLY A 111 3.95 9.07 1.51
C GLY A 111 3.93 10.56 1.88
N PRO A 112 3.95 10.92 3.17
CA PRO A 112 4.02 12.30 3.61
C PRO A 112 5.29 13.02 3.11
N THR A 113 6.45 12.39 3.10
CA THR A 113 7.68 12.99 2.58
C THR A 113 7.53 13.38 1.10
N ARG A 114 7.04 12.43 0.27
CA ARG A 114 6.75 12.71 -1.15
C ARG A 114 5.75 13.84 -1.32
N PHE A 115 4.69 13.86 -0.52
CA PHE A 115 3.69 14.93 -0.57
C PHE A 115 4.31 16.30 -0.29
N LEU A 116 5.07 16.41 0.78
CA LEU A 116 5.73 17.66 1.17
C LEU A 116 6.72 18.15 0.10
N MET A 117 7.44 17.23 -0.53
CA MET A 117 8.48 17.59 -1.52
C MET A 117 7.92 17.88 -2.91
N ASN A 118 6.87 17.17 -3.34
CA ASN A 118 6.48 17.17 -4.75
C ASN A 118 5.11 17.78 -5.02
N PHE A 119 4.18 17.74 -4.04
CA PHE A 119 2.79 18.17 -4.26
C PHE A 119 2.43 19.41 -3.46
N LEU A 120 3.12 19.67 -2.36
CA LEU A 120 2.90 20.92 -1.60
C LEU A 120 3.54 22.10 -2.35
N PRO A 121 2.84 23.25 -2.50
CA PRO A 121 3.44 24.48 -3.03
C PRO A 121 4.72 24.84 -2.26
N GLU A 122 5.73 25.32 -2.98
CA GLU A 122 7.08 25.53 -2.43
C GLU A 122 7.07 26.47 -1.22
N GLU A 123 6.29 27.54 -1.27
CA GLU A 123 6.13 28.53 -0.20
C GLU A 123 5.49 27.97 1.08
N LYS A 124 4.87 26.78 1.00
CA LYS A 124 4.28 26.08 2.15
C LYS A 124 5.16 24.95 2.69
N ARG A 125 6.30 24.69 2.04
CA ARG A 125 7.20 23.61 2.45
C ARG A 125 8.03 24.04 3.66
N ASN A 126 8.07 23.20 4.68
CA ASN A 126 8.95 23.38 5.84
C ASN A 126 10.18 22.51 5.68
N ALA A 127 11.35 23.13 5.49
CA ALA A 127 12.62 22.44 5.23
C ALA A 127 13.04 21.51 6.39
N ASP A 128 12.82 21.91 7.65
CA ASP A 128 13.20 21.11 8.81
C ASP A 128 12.34 19.86 8.94
N VAL A 129 11.03 19.97 8.66
CA VAL A 129 10.11 18.84 8.63
C VAL A 129 10.50 17.87 7.51
N ILE A 130 10.80 18.37 6.32
CA ILE A 130 11.23 17.55 5.18
C ILE A 130 12.55 16.83 5.51
N ALA A 131 13.52 17.53 6.08
CA ALA A 131 14.80 16.94 6.49
C ALA A 131 14.61 15.84 7.53
N PHE A 132 13.79 16.07 8.55
CA PHE A 132 13.45 15.07 9.58
C PHE A 132 12.80 13.83 8.98
N MET A 133 11.78 14.01 8.13
CA MET A 133 11.07 12.90 7.48
C MET A 133 11.99 12.14 6.53
N THR A 134 12.83 12.84 5.77
CA THR A 134 13.82 12.22 4.87
C THR A 134 14.82 11.37 5.65
N ALA A 135 15.35 11.85 6.77
CA ALA A 135 16.26 11.07 7.59
C ALA A 135 15.60 9.77 8.12
N ARG A 136 14.34 9.82 8.52
CA ARG A 136 13.57 8.63 8.92
C ARG A 136 13.36 7.65 7.77
N LEU A 137 13.04 8.17 6.58
CA LEU A 137 12.87 7.36 5.37
C LEU A 137 14.16 6.64 5.01
N LEU A 138 15.29 7.35 5.00
CA LEU A 138 16.60 6.76 4.73
C LEU A 138 16.98 5.68 5.77
N GLY A 139 16.63 5.90 7.04
CA GLY A 139 16.80 4.89 8.09
C GLY A 139 15.99 3.62 7.81
N ALA A 140 14.74 3.75 7.35
CA ALA A 140 13.92 2.61 6.96
C ALA A 140 14.50 1.88 5.74
N LEU A 141 14.88 2.62 4.69
CA LEU A 141 15.49 2.04 3.48
C LEU A 141 16.79 1.27 3.81
N LYS A 142 17.59 1.76 4.75
CA LYS A 142 18.81 1.07 5.19
C LYS A 142 18.52 -0.29 5.83
N ILE A 143 17.41 -0.43 6.56
CA ILE A 143 16.98 -1.71 7.14
C ILE A 143 16.64 -2.71 6.02
N MET A 144 15.89 -2.24 5.00
CA MET A 144 15.56 -3.09 3.83
C MET A 144 16.83 -3.48 3.06
N GLU A 145 17.74 -2.53 2.81
CA GLU A 145 19.01 -2.78 2.13
C GLU A 145 19.85 -3.84 2.84
N THR A 146 19.91 -3.77 4.18
CA THR A 146 20.62 -4.77 4.98
C THR A 146 19.98 -6.15 4.83
N GLN A 147 18.66 -6.26 4.85
CA GLN A 147 17.96 -7.53 4.66
C GLN A 147 18.19 -8.11 3.25
N LEU A 148 18.10 -7.25 2.24
CA LEU A 148 18.24 -7.64 0.82
C LEU A 148 19.70 -7.91 0.40
N ALA A 149 20.69 -7.58 1.24
CA ALA A 149 22.08 -7.96 1.01
C ALA A 149 22.30 -9.50 1.17
N ASP A 150 21.48 -10.12 2.01
CA ASP A 150 21.62 -11.55 2.34
C ASP A 150 20.58 -12.44 1.63
N THR A 151 19.48 -11.86 1.16
CA THR A 151 18.37 -12.60 0.55
C THR A 151 17.83 -11.90 -0.69
N PRO A 152 17.34 -12.62 -1.71
CA PRO A 152 16.77 -12.02 -2.93
C PRO A 152 15.46 -11.27 -2.67
N TYR A 153 14.72 -11.59 -1.60
CA TYR A 153 13.49 -10.92 -1.17
C TYR A 153 13.50 -10.70 0.34
N LEU A 154 12.66 -9.78 0.81
CA LEU A 154 12.60 -9.42 2.24
C LEU A 154 12.25 -10.61 3.15
N THR A 155 11.52 -11.58 2.63
CA THR A 155 11.07 -12.77 3.36
C THR A 155 11.90 -14.04 3.07
N GLY A 156 12.98 -13.92 2.29
CA GLY A 156 13.87 -15.04 1.94
C GLY A 156 13.98 -15.26 0.44
N ASP A 157 13.84 -16.51 -0.01
CA ASP A 157 14.15 -16.92 -1.39
C ASP A 157 12.96 -16.78 -2.35
N ALA A 158 11.76 -16.57 -1.85
CA ALA A 158 10.55 -16.47 -2.66
C ALA A 158 9.91 -15.06 -2.56
N LEU A 159 9.37 -14.59 -3.69
CA LEU A 159 8.58 -13.37 -3.73
C LEU A 159 7.26 -13.56 -2.97
N THR A 160 6.98 -12.65 -2.05
CA THR A 160 5.72 -12.56 -1.30
C THR A 160 5.16 -11.14 -1.35
N ILE A 161 3.99 -10.91 -0.76
CA ILE A 161 3.47 -9.55 -0.55
C ILE A 161 4.33 -8.77 0.42
#